data_235316f329cb731e89ffb673b459968e
#
_entry.id   235316f329cb731e89ffb673b459968e
#
_cell.length_a   1.000
_cell.length_b   1.000
_cell.length_c   1.000
_cell.angle_alpha   90.00
_cell.angle_beta   90.00
_cell.angle_gamma   90.00
#
_symmetry.space_group_name_H-M   'P 1'
#
loop_
_entity.id
_entity.type
_entity.pdbx_description
1 polymer ?
#
loop_
_entity_poly.entity_id
_entity_poly.type
_entity_poly.pdbx_seq_one_letter_code
_entity_poly.pdbx_strand_id
1 'polypeptide(L)'
;VYISLLTVVLCHILMYKTPFGLRIRGVGINEKASESVGVSVIKYKWYSLILTGILTGAAGACLPLCGLSMFVENMSAGKGFLAVSAARIGMGDPLRSLIACLIFSYADALSVSLQSINIPSQIVLLAPYLVTVIVMCFTSSQRPVFSRMKKTEAQISR
;
A
#
# COMPACT_ATOMS: atom_id res chain seq x y z
N VAL A 1 -4.03 17.56 0.48
CA VAL A 1 -3.37 17.10 1.70
C VAL A 1 -4.40 16.77 2.78
N TYR A 2 -5.32 17.69 3.12
CA TYR A 2 -6.32 17.45 4.17
C TYR A 2 -7.23 16.26 3.89
N ILE A 3 -7.69 16.09 2.65
CA ILE A 3 -8.53 14.97 2.22
C ILE A 3 -7.80 13.64 2.37
N SER A 4 -6.53 13.56 2.01
CA SER A 4 -5.74 12.34 2.14
C SER A 4 -5.50 11.95 3.59
N LEU A 5 -5.20 12.92 4.46
CA LEU A 5 -5.08 12.71 5.91
C LEU A 5 -6.38 12.19 6.52
N LEU A 6 -7.50 12.83 6.16
CA LEU A 6 -8.82 12.41 6.62
C LEU A 6 -9.13 10.98 6.18
N THR A 7 -8.81 10.64 4.93
CA THR A 7 -9.01 9.28 4.39
C THR A 7 -8.19 8.24 5.15
N VAL A 8 -6.93 8.53 5.50
CA VAL A 8 -6.08 7.61 6.28
C VAL A 8 -6.63 7.40 7.69
N VAL A 9 -7.06 8.49 8.35
CA VAL A 9 -7.69 8.40 9.69
C VAL A 9 -8.97 7.58 9.63
N LEU A 10 -9.80 7.80 8.63
CA LEU A 10 -11.05 7.07 8.44
C LEU A 10 -10.79 5.58 8.17
N CYS A 11 -9.82 5.24 7.32
CA CYS A 11 -9.38 3.87 7.09
C CYS A 11 -8.81 3.23 8.35
N HIS A 12 -8.04 3.98 9.15
CA HIS A 12 -7.50 3.48 10.41
C HIS A 12 -8.61 3.14 11.41
N ILE A 13 -9.58 4.04 11.59
CA ILE A 13 -10.74 3.82 12.47
C ILE A 13 -11.55 2.62 11.98
N LEU A 14 -11.83 2.54 10.68
CA LEU A 14 -12.59 1.45 10.08
C LEU A 14 -11.90 0.10 10.28
N MET A 15 -10.59 0.02 10.13
CA MET A 15 -9.82 -1.23 10.25
C MET A 15 -9.60 -1.66 11.71
N TYR A 16 -9.47 -0.72 12.65
CA TYR A 16 -9.09 -1.05 14.03
C TYR A 16 -10.20 -0.86 15.05
N LYS A 17 -11.15 0.03 14.80
CA LYS A 17 -12.22 0.36 15.74
C LYS A 17 -13.57 -0.28 15.41
N THR A 18 -13.72 -0.91 14.22
CA THR A 18 -14.98 -1.53 13.84
C THR A 18 -14.90 -3.06 13.78
N PRO A 19 -15.99 -3.78 14.12
CA PRO A 19 -16.04 -5.24 13.97
C PRO A 19 -15.90 -5.68 12.51
N PHE A 20 -16.23 -4.82 11.57
CA PHE A 20 -16.07 -5.02 10.15
C PHE A 20 -14.58 -5.15 9.76
N GLY A 21 -13.74 -4.21 10.23
CA GLY A 21 -12.29 -4.27 10.00
C GLY A 21 -11.63 -5.48 10.64
N LEU A 22 -12.07 -5.87 11.84
CA LEU A 22 -11.57 -7.07 12.52
C LEU A 22 -11.84 -8.33 11.68
N ARG A 23 -13.04 -8.47 11.12
CA ARG A 23 -13.41 -9.62 10.29
C ARG A 23 -12.63 -9.64 8.96
N ILE A 24 -12.47 -8.49 8.29
CA ILE A 24 -11.65 -8.38 7.07
C ILE A 24 -10.21 -8.82 7.35
N ARG A 25 -9.61 -8.35 8.44
CA ARG A 25 -8.25 -8.73 8.84
C ARG A 25 -8.16 -10.21 9.20
N GLY A 26 -9.14 -10.77 9.90
CA GLY A 26 -9.22 -12.19 10.23
C GLY A 26 -9.25 -13.06 8.96
N VAL A 27 -10.11 -12.72 8.01
CA VAL A 27 -10.17 -13.38 6.69
C VAL A 27 -8.85 -13.27 5.92
N GLY A 28 -8.17 -12.11 6.00
CA GLY A 28 -6.88 -11.90 5.35
C GLY A 28 -5.72 -12.72 5.95
N ILE A 29 -5.79 -13.06 7.24
CA ILE A 29 -4.76 -13.85 7.93
C ILE A 29 -4.96 -15.34 7.70
N ASN A 30 -6.18 -15.85 7.92
CA ASN A 30 -6.50 -17.25 7.73
C ASN A 30 -7.97 -17.43 7.35
N GLU A 31 -8.21 -17.74 6.08
CA GLU A 31 -9.55 -17.94 5.51
C GLU A 31 -10.27 -19.11 6.16
N LYS A 32 -9.60 -20.27 6.32
CA LYS A 32 -10.19 -21.49 6.90
C LYS A 32 -10.61 -21.30 8.36
N ALA A 33 -9.77 -20.65 9.16
CA ALA A 33 -10.09 -20.34 10.54
C ALA A 33 -11.24 -19.34 10.67
N SER A 34 -11.38 -18.39 9.74
CA SER A 34 -12.50 -17.43 9.73
C SER A 34 -13.81 -18.11 9.32
N GLU A 35 -13.76 -19.06 8.43
CA GLU A 35 -14.92 -19.83 7.99
C GLU A 35 -15.44 -20.75 9.09
N SER A 36 -14.56 -21.40 9.86
CA SER A 36 -14.94 -22.26 10.98
C SER A 36 -15.63 -21.50 12.13
N VAL A 37 -15.40 -20.21 12.25
CA VAL A 37 -16.08 -19.31 13.22
C VAL A 37 -17.37 -18.70 12.64
N GLY A 38 -17.80 -19.15 11.44
CA GLY A 38 -19.06 -18.72 10.81
C GLY A 38 -18.96 -17.39 10.07
N VAL A 39 -17.77 -16.88 9.80
CA VAL A 39 -17.58 -15.66 9.01
C VAL A 39 -17.62 -16.00 7.52
N SER A 40 -18.53 -15.41 6.77
CA SER A 40 -18.64 -15.63 5.32
C SER A 40 -17.49 -14.95 4.56
N VAL A 41 -16.43 -15.71 4.28
CA VAL A 41 -15.18 -15.26 3.62
C VAL A 41 -15.47 -14.52 2.31
N ILE A 42 -16.35 -15.07 1.47
CA ILE A 42 -16.67 -14.49 0.15
C ILE A 42 -17.26 -13.08 0.27
N LYS A 43 -18.18 -12.85 1.21
CA LYS A 43 -18.81 -11.53 1.40
C LYS A 43 -17.78 -10.48 1.83
N TYR A 44 -16.88 -10.82 2.75
CA TYR A 44 -15.85 -9.88 3.22
C TYR A 44 -14.78 -9.61 2.16
N LYS A 45 -14.46 -10.57 1.30
CA LYS A 45 -13.62 -10.33 0.11
C LYS A 45 -14.27 -9.33 -0.85
N TRP A 46 -15.55 -9.47 -1.14
CA TRP A 46 -16.29 -8.52 -1.98
C TRP A 46 -16.31 -7.11 -1.40
N TYR A 47 -16.58 -6.97 -0.10
CA TYR A 47 -16.56 -5.68 0.56
C TYR A 47 -15.18 -5.02 0.53
N SER A 48 -14.12 -5.78 0.71
CA SER A 48 -12.75 -5.23 0.63
C SER A 48 -12.40 -4.77 -0.78
N LEU A 49 -12.83 -5.50 -1.83
CA LEU A 49 -12.63 -5.11 -3.22
C LEU A 49 -13.39 -3.82 -3.58
N ILE A 50 -14.64 -3.70 -3.15
CA ILE A 50 -15.45 -2.50 -3.39
C ILE A 50 -14.80 -1.29 -2.70
N LEU A 51 -14.39 -1.44 -1.44
CA LEU A 51 -13.73 -0.37 -0.69
C LEU A 51 -12.42 0.05 -1.36
N THR A 52 -11.61 -0.90 -1.79
CA THR A 52 -10.36 -0.64 -2.53
C THR A 52 -10.65 0.09 -3.84
N GLY A 53 -11.69 -0.33 -4.59
CA GLY A 53 -12.08 0.32 -5.84
C GLY A 53 -12.49 1.79 -5.64
N ILE A 54 -13.27 2.09 -4.61
CA ILE A 54 -13.67 3.46 -4.27
C ILE A 54 -12.44 4.32 -3.93
N LEU A 55 -11.54 3.83 -3.08
CA LEU A 55 -10.35 4.56 -2.68
C LEU A 55 -9.39 4.78 -3.85
N THR A 56 -9.21 3.77 -4.69
CA THR A 56 -8.35 3.87 -5.89
C THR A 56 -8.94 4.83 -6.92
N GLY A 57 -10.26 4.79 -7.12
CA GLY A 57 -10.95 5.72 -8.00
C GLY A 57 -10.83 7.17 -7.53
N ALA A 58 -11.00 7.42 -6.23
CA ALA A 58 -10.79 8.74 -5.64
C ALA A 58 -9.33 9.22 -5.80
N ALA A 59 -8.35 8.34 -5.57
CA ALA A 59 -6.94 8.66 -5.78
C ALA A 59 -6.63 8.98 -7.25
N GLY A 60 -7.21 8.22 -8.19
CA GLY A 60 -7.07 8.46 -9.63
C GLY A 60 -7.67 9.80 -10.07
N ALA A 61 -8.80 10.20 -9.49
CA ALA A 61 -9.42 11.50 -9.75
C ALA A 61 -8.61 12.67 -9.16
N CYS A 62 -7.91 12.47 -8.05
CA CYS A 62 -7.07 13.51 -7.47
C CYS A 62 -5.86 13.89 -8.35
N LEU A 63 -5.33 12.97 -9.16
CA LEU A 63 -4.17 13.24 -10.01
C LEU A 63 -4.40 14.38 -11.01
N PRO A 64 -5.44 14.35 -11.87
CA PRO A 64 -5.71 15.45 -12.80
C PRO A 64 -6.18 16.73 -12.09
N LEU A 65 -6.95 16.61 -11.00
CA LEU A 65 -7.50 17.76 -10.30
C LEU A 65 -6.45 18.55 -9.52
N CYS A 66 -5.47 17.89 -8.91
CA CYS A 66 -4.47 18.54 -8.07
C CYS A 66 -3.17 18.87 -8.80
N GLY A 67 -2.88 18.24 -9.94
CA GLY A 67 -1.60 18.39 -10.62
C GLY A 67 -1.61 19.37 -11.77
N LEU A 68 -2.38 19.10 -12.82
CA LEU A 68 -2.23 19.78 -14.12
C LEU A 68 -3.53 20.41 -14.65
N SER A 69 -4.66 20.23 -13.98
CA SER A 69 -6.00 20.68 -14.43
C SER A 69 -6.39 20.18 -15.84
N MET A 70 -5.64 19.25 -16.41
CA MET A 70 -5.92 18.62 -17.70
C MET A 70 -5.42 17.18 -17.73
N PHE A 71 -6.01 16.37 -18.59
CA PHE A 71 -5.64 14.98 -18.81
C PHE A 71 -4.43 14.90 -19.75
N VAL A 72 -3.32 14.33 -19.27
CA VAL A 72 -2.11 14.11 -20.07
C VAL A 72 -1.83 12.62 -20.14
N GLU A 73 -1.41 12.13 -21.30
CA GLU A 73 -0.98 10.74 -21.46
C GLU A 73 0.14 10.40 -20.46
N ASN A 74 0.07 9.20 -19.88
CA ASN A 74 1.03 8.71 -18.90
C ASN A 74 1.15 9.54 -17.61
N MET A 75 0.09 10.21 -17.20
CA MET A 75 0.05 11.08 -16.01
C MET A 75 0.40 10.37 -14.70
N SER A 76 0.17 9.05 -14.62
CA SER A 76 0.52 8.26 -13.44
C SER A 76 2.01 7.94 -13.34
N ALA A 77 2.78 7.99 -14.45
CA ALA A 77 4.25 7.84 -14.51
C ALA A 77 4.80 6.77 -13.52
N GLY A 78 4.13 5.62 -13.38
CA GLY A 78 4.54 4.56 -12.47
C GLY A 78 4.22 4.76 -10.99
N LYS A 79 3.51 5.82 -10.59
CA LYS A 79 3.12 6.08 -9.18
C LYS A 79 2.32 4.94 -8.54
N GLY A 80 1.59 4.16 -9.35
CA GLY A 80 0.90 2.97 -8.88
C GLY A 80 1.85 1.91 -8.30
N PHE A 81 3.01 1.73 -8.92
CA PHE A 81 4.05 0.81 -8.41
C PHE A 81 4.63 1.29 -7.07
N LEU A 82 4.86 2.60 -6.92
CA LEU A 82 5.28 3.20 -5.66
C LEU A 82 4.24 2.98 -4.55
N ALA A 83 2.96 3.13 -4.87
CA ALA A 83 1.86 2.89 -3.93
C ALA A 83 1.79 1.43 -3.47
N VAL A 84 1.94 0.45 -4.39
CA VAL A 84 2.00 -0.98 -4.04
C VAL A 84 3.20 -1.28 -3.15
N SER A 85 4.36 -0.70 -3.44
CA SER A 85 5.57 -0.86 -2.64
C SER A 85 5.39 -0.29 -1.23
N ALA A 86 4.79 0.88 -1.09
CA ALA A 86 4.45 1.49 0.20
C ALA A 86 3.47 0.63 1.01
N ALA A 87 2.46 0.07 0.37
CA ALA A 87 1.51 -0.83 1.02
C ALA A 87 2.17 -2.12 1.52
N ARG A 88 3.12 -2.66 0.76
CA ARG A 88 3.92 -3.84 1.17
C ARG A 88 4.80 -3.55 2.38
N ILE A 89 5.44 -2.38 2.44
CA ILE A 89 6.24 -1.94 3.59
C ILE A 89 5.35 -1.74 4.81
N GLY A 90 4.16 -1.16 4.63
CA GLY A 90 3.18 -0.93 5.69
C GLY A 90 2.59 -2.20 6.30
N MET A 91 2.80 -3.38 5.68
CA MET A 91 2.27 -4.68 6.18
C MET A 91 0.75 -4.68 6.43
N GLY A 92 0.00 -3.83 5.75
CA GLY A 92 -1.45 -3.70 5.93
C GLY A 92 -1.87 -2.73 7.05
N ASP A 93 -0.91 -2.08 7.73
CA ASP A 93 -1.23 -1.03 8.70
C ASP A 93 -1.31 0.33 8.01
N PRO A 94 -2.43 1.07 8.11
CA PRO A 94 -2.61 2.36 7.44
C PRO A 94 -1.59 3.42 7.86
N LEU A 95 -1.21 3.46 9.15
CA LEU A 95 -0.24 4.42 9.67
C LEU A 95 1.18 4.14 9.16
N ARG A 96 1.59 2.88 9.12
CA ARG A 96 2.91 2.51 8.57
C ARG A 96 2.98 2.76 7.08
N SER A 97 1.89 2.48 6.33
CA SER A 97 1.79 2.80 4.92
C SER A 97 1.87 4.29 4.66
N LEU A 98 1.28 5.13 5.52
CA LEU A 98 1.38 6.58 5.43
C LEU A 98 2.83 7.06 5.56
N ILE A 99 3.59 6.54 6.53
CA ILE A 99 5.01 6.88 6.69
C ILE A 99 5.82 6.48 5.45
N ALA A 100 5.57 5.28 4.92
CA ALA A 100 6.23 4.82 3.70
C ALA A 100 5.87 5.71 2.49
N CYS A 101 4.61 6.10 2.35
CA CYS A 101 4.17 7.02 1.30
C CYS A 101 4.84 8.40 1.42
N LEU A 102 5.02 8.94 2.63
CA LEU A 102 5.70 10.21 2.85
C LEU A 102 7.17 10.14 2.43
N ILE A 103 7.87 9.06 2.78
CA ILE A 103 9.27 8.85 2.38
C ILE A 103 9.39 8.78 0.85
N PHE A 104 8.51 8.01 0.18
CA PHE A 104 8.54 7.91 -1.28
C PHE A 104 8.15 9.21 -1.97
N SER A 105 7.17 9.92 -1.43
CA SER A 105 6.74 11.22 -1.95
C SER A 105 7.85 12.27 -1.83
N TYR A 106 8.61 12.23 -0.73
CA TYR A 106 9.77 13.09 -0.56
C TYR A 106 10.89 12.76 -1.56
N ALA A 107 11.16 11.47 -1.78
CA ALA A 107 12.13 11.04 -2.78
C ALA A 107 11.73 11.42 -4.21
N ASP A 108 10.43 11.32 -4.54
CA ASP A 108 9.88 11.75 -5.84
C ASP A 108 10.03 13.27 -6.02
N ALA A 109 9.71 14.06 -5.00
CA ALA A 109 9.86 15.51 -5.02
C ALA A 109 11.33 15.95 -5.18
N LEU A 110 12.27 15.28 -4.51
CA LEU A 110 13.70 15.52 -4.71
C LEU A 110 14.13 15.20 -6.14
N SER A 111 13.63 14.12 -6.71
CA SER A 111 13.93 13.72 -8.10
C SER A 111 13.49 14.80 -9.09
N VAL A 112 12.28 15.35 -8.91
CA VAL A 112 11.78 16.45 -9.74
C VAL A 112 12.63 17.71 -9.56
N SER A 113 13.05 18.04 -8.35
CA SER A 113 13.91 19.21 -8.10
C SER A 113 15.31 19.04 -8.71
N LEU A 114 15.87 17.84 -8.71
CA LEU A 114 17.17 17.56 -9.34
C LEU A 114 17.13 17.64 -10.87
N GLN A 115 15.96 17.42 -11.49
CA GLN A 115 15.79 17.61 -12.95
C GLN A 115 16.02 19.07 -13.41
N SER A 116 15.86 20.04 -12.50
CA SER A 116 16.10 21.45 -12.82
C SER A 116 17.60 21.82 -12.95
N ILE A 117 18.51 20.93 -12.55
CA ILE A 117 19.97 21.16 -12.48
C ILE A 117 20.72 20.46 -13.64
N ASN A 118 20.19 20.48 -14.87
CA ASN A 118 20.85 19.95 -16.08
C ASN A 118 21.34 18.49 -16.01
N ILE A 119 20.75 17.65 -15.15
CA ILE A 119 21.04 16.22 -15.10
C ILE A 119 20.15 15.49 -16.12
N PRO A 120 20.67 14.50 -16.88
CA PRO A 120 19.86 13.74 -17.83
C PRO A 120 18.64 13.15 -17.13
N SER A 121 17.45 13.49 -17.62
CA SER A 121 16.16 13.14 -17.03
C SER A 121 15.97 11.64 -16.77
N GLN A 122 16.64 10.80 -17.57
CA GLN A 122 16.61 9.34 -17.44
C GLN A 122 17.21 8.82 -16.13
N ILE A 123 18.30 9.44 -15.64
CA ILE A 123 18.96 9.04 -14.39
C ILE A 123 18.13 9.47 -13.19
N VAL A 124 17.51 10.63 -13.27
CA VAL A 124 16.69 11.17 -12.18
C VAL A 124 15.39 10.40 -12.02
N LEU A 125 14.78 9.93 -13.11
CA LEU A 125 13.61 9.06 -13.09
C LEU A 125 13.88 7.69 -12.43
N LEU A 126 15.12 7.22 -12.42
CA LEU A 126 15.51 5.99 -11.74
C LEU A 126 15.57 6.15 -10.20
N ALA A 127 15.77 7.35 -9.67
CA ALA A 127 15.98 7.60 -8.25
C ALA A 127 14.83 7.07 -7.36
N PRO A 128 13.54 7.36 -7.61
CA PRO A 128 12.46 6.84 -6.78
C PRO A 128 12.34 5.30 -6.83
N TYR A 129 12.68 4.69 -7.98
CA TYR A 129 12.68 3.23 -8.10
C TYR A 129 13.84 2.58 -7.35
N LEU A 130 15.02 3.18 -7.35
CA LEU A 130 16.16 2.73 -6.54
C LEU A 130 15.83 2.81 -5.04
N VAL A 131 15.24 3.91 -4.60
CA VAL A 131 14.82 4.06 -3.20
C VAL A 131 13.79 2.99 -2.82
N THR A 132 12.81 2.69 -3.68
CA THR A 132 11.83 1.63 -3.40
C THR A 132 12.48 0.26 -3.28
N VAL A 133 13.42 -0.07 -4.16
CA VAL A 133 14.12 -1.36 -4.14
C VAL A 133 14.98 -1.48 -2.87
N ILE A 134 15.73 -0.44 -2.52
CA ILE A 134 16.55 -0.42 -1.30
C ILE A 134 15.68 -0.59 -0.06
N VAL A 135 14.62 0.18 0.08
CA VAL A 135 13.70 0.10 1.23
C VAL A 135 13.02 -1.26 1.27
N MET A 136 12.65 -1.82 0.12
CA MET A 136 12.02 -3.15 0.04
C MET A 136 13.00 -4.26 0.42
N CYS A 137 14.27 -4.18 0.01
CA CYS A 137 15.33 -5.10 0.44
C CYS A 137 15.54 -5.05 1.95
N PHE A 138 15.63 -3.85 2.54
CA PHE A 138 15.77 -3.68 3.98
C PHE A 138 14.55 -4.24 4.74
N THR A 139 13.34 -3.98 4.26
CA THR A 139 12.11 -4.46 4.90
C THR A 139 11.92 -5.97 4.73
N SER A 140 12.35 -6.53 3.59
CA SER A 140 12.30 -7.97 3.34
C SER A 140 13.27 -8.74 4.22
N SER A 141 14.44 -8.19 4.51
CA SER A 141 15.45 -8.81 5.40
C SER A 141 14.95 -8.96 6.84
N GLN A 142 13.95 -8.20 7.26
CA GLN A 142 13.36 -8.27 8.60
C GLN A 142 12.22 -9.32 8.74
N ARG A 143 11.96 -10.15 7.72
CA ARG A 143 10.85 -11.11 7.77
C ARG A 143 11.29 -12.56 7.98
N PRO A 144 11.27 -13.08 9.21
CA PRO A 144 11.30 -14.52 9.46
C PRO A 144 9.90 -15.17 9.38
N VAL A 145 8.92 -14.56 8.69
CA VAL A 145 7.53 -15.07 8.69
C VAL A 145 7.40 -16.38 7.92
N PHE A 146 8.18 -16.57 6.85
CA PHE A 146 8.13 -17.80 6.05
C PHE A 146 8.70 -19.01 6.77
N SER A 147 9.60 -18.82 7.74
CA SER A 147 10.16 -19.92 8.53
C SER A 147 9.20 -20.45 9.60
N ARG A 148 8.25 -19.64 10.06
CA ARG A 148 7.24 -20.09 11.02
C ARG A 148 6.17 -20.97 10.38
N MET A 149 5.72 -20.68 9.17
CA MET A 149 4.75 -21.53 8.46
C MET A 149 5.31 -22.93 8.19
N LYS A 150 6.57 -23.03 7.74
CA LYS A 150 7.23 -24.30 7.48
C LYS A 150 7.43 -25.16 8.73
N LYS A 151 7.61 -24.54 9.91
CA LYS A 151 7.68 -25.25 11.19
C LYS A 151 6.32 -25.75 11.65
N THR A 152 5.25 -25.02 11.39
CA THR A 152 3.89 -25.43 11.76
C THR A 152 3.39 -26.56 10.87
N GLU A 153 3.67 -26.55 9.57
CA GLU A 153 3.36 -27.67 8.67
C GLU A 153 4.12 -28.94 9.03
N ALA A 154 5.40 -28.82 9.40
CA ALA A 154 6.21 -29.97 9.83
C ALA A 154 5.77 -30.56 11.18
N GLN A 155 5.08 -29.80 12.04
CA GLN A 155 4.51 -30.31 13.30
C GLN A 155 3.12 -30.96 13.12
N ILE A 156 2.36 -30.58 12.09
CA ILE A 156 1.04 -31.18 11.79
C ILE A 156 1.19 -32.50 11.00
N SER A 157 2.34 -32.67 10.33
CA SER A 157 2.67 -33.88 9.55
C SER A 157 3.29 -35.02 10.38
N ARG A 158 3.43 -34.85 11.69
CA ARG A 158 3.82 -35.87 12.65
C ARG A 158 2.65 -36.26 13.54
#